data_e5a7f143d37861df166f198818ab2ca8
#
_entry.id   e5a7f143d37861df166f198818ab2ca8
#
_cell.length_a   1.000
_cell.length_b   1.000
_cell.length_c   1.000
_cell.angle_alpha   90.00
_cell.angle_beta   90.00
_cell.angle_gamma   90.00
#
_symmetry.space_group_name_H-M   'P 1'
#
loop_
_entity.id
_entity.type
_entity.pdbx_description
1 polymer ?
#
loop_
_entity_poly.entity_id
_entity_poly.type
_entity_poly.pdbx_seq_one_letter_code
_entity_poly.pdbx_strand_id
1 'polypeptide(L)'
;MPLINSSFAPGQAQATVDAFQDPDQRQIAQAELYYFSGRAQECRNIAELYLQDKDLCLRLSAGLLYSFSNLTLGNPSASRMGFRNIQECLRLAEENSASEEVIASCVFAGYLATVLMHLPADGLPPLKDFLPYLPAGIRAYAIYILAHNAYLNEEYERALGLCQSVFLMLDGCYPIAMEYLYCVIIMCLN
;
A
#
# COMPACT_ATOMS: atom_id res chain seq x y z
N MET A 1 8.83 2.90 8.95
CA MET A 1 9.26 2.22 7.70
C MET A 1 8.18 2.47 6.67
N PRO A 2 8.48 2.91 5.45
CA PRO A 2 7.46 2.98 4.41
C PRO A 2 6.93 1.57 4.15
N LEU A 3 5.62 1.42 4.16
CA LEU A 3 4.91 0.14 4.04
C LEU A 3 5.08 -0.52 2.68
N ILE A 4 5.41 0.26 1.68
CA ILE A 4 5.79 -0.15 0.35
C ILE A 4 6.93 0.79 0.00
N ASN A 5 8.12 0.26 -0.07
CA ASN A 5 9.26 1.05 -0.52
C ASN A 5 9.22 1.12 -2.05
N SER A 6 8.25 1.86 -2.55
CA SER A 6 8.09 2.14 -3.98
C SER A 6 9.33 2.80 -4.62
N SER A 7 10.36 3.08 -3.82
CA SER A 7 11.64 3.64 -4.29
C SER A 7 12.63 2.63 -4.85
N PHE A 8 12.24 1.39 -5.05
CA PHE A 8 13.09 0.45 -5.75
C PHE A 8 13.18 0.79 -7.24
N ALA A 9 14.08 1.70 -7.57
CA ALA A 9 14.51 1.82 -8.96
C ALA A 9 15.10 0.47 -9.40
N PRO A 10 14.70 -0.07 -10.56
CA PRO A 10 15.31 -1.28 -11.09
C PRO A 10 16.84 -1.10 -11.13
N GLY A 11 17.58 -2.01 -10.53
CA GLY A 11 19.05 -1.94 -10.43
C GLY A 11 19.60 -1.36 -9.12
N GLN A 12 18.81 -0.66 -8.31
CA GLN A 12 19.19 -0.19 -6.97
C GLN A 12 18.45 -0.93 -5.86
N ALA A 13 17.44 -1.72 -6.22
CA ALA A 13 16.54 -2.37 -5.31
C ALA A 13 17.27 -3.24 -4.26
N GLN A 14 18.18 -4.11 -4.69
CA GLN A 14 18.93 -4.96 -3.76
C GLN A 14 19.85 -4.15 -2.84
N ALA A 15 20.52 -3.13 -3.35
CA ALA A 15 21.35 -2.24 -2.54
C ALA A 15 20.52 -1.51 -1.47
N THR A 16 19.30 -1.14 -1.80
CA THR A 16 18.36 -0.53 -0.84
C THR A 16 17.97 -1.52 0.26
N VAL A 17 17.67 -2.78 -0.08
CA VAL A 17 17.40 -3.85 0.88
C VAL A 17 18.60 -4.08 1.79
N ASP A 18 19.80 -4.15 1.22
CA ASP A 18 21.04 -4.42 1.95
C ASP A 18 21.41 -3.27 2.91
N ALA A 19 20.92 -2.05 2.65
CA ALA A 19 21.16 -0.88 3.50
C ALA A 19 20.40 -0.93 4.85
N PHE A 20 19.36 -1.75 4.98
CA PHE A 20 18.67 -1.90 6.26
C PHE A 20 19.57 -2.58 7.30
N GLN A 21 19.76 -1.91 8.43
CA GLN A 21 20.57 -2.42 9.53
C GLN A 21 19.84 -3.47 10.37
N ASP A 22 18.56 -3.28 10.56
CA ASP A 22 17.68 -4.21 11.26
C ASP A 22 17.40 -5.44 10.40
N PRO A 23 17.68 -6.67 10.89
CA PRO A 23 17.51 -7.89 10.12
C PRO A 23 16.04 -8.14 9.70
N ASP A 24 15.08 -7.84 10.58
CA ASP A 24 13.67 -8.09 10.33
C ASP A 24 13.11 -7.10 9.30
N GLN A 25 13.49 -5.82 9.41
CA GLN A 25 13.17 -4.82 8.39
C GLN A 25 13.79 -5.18 7.03
N ARG A 26 15.02 -5.71 7.02
CA ARG A 26 15.69 -6.19 5.81
C ARG A 26 14.91 -7.36 5.18
N GLN A 27 14.43 -8.30 5.98
CA GLN A 27 13.65 -9.44 5.48
C GLN A 27 12.32 -8.99 4.88
N ILE A 28 11.60 -8.06 5.52
CA ILE A 28 10.37 -7.50 4.95
C ILE A 28 10.65 -6.73 3.66
N ALA A 29 11.73 -5.93 3.60
CA ALA A 29 12.12 -5.24 2.38
C ALA A 29 12.50 -6.22 1.25
N GLN A 30 13.15 -7.35 1.59
CA GLN A 30 13.45 -8.43 0.65
C GLN A 30 12.17 -9.11 0.14
N ALA A 31 11.18 -9.32 1.01
CA ALA A 31 9.88 -9.86 0.61
C ALA A 31 9.17 -8.93 -0.38
N GLU A 32 9.21 -7.63 -0.13
CA GLU A 32 8.67 -6.61 -1.04
C GLU A 32 9.37 -6.67 -2.41
N LEU A 33 10.70 -6.74 -2.43
CA LEU A 33 11.47 -6.90 -3.67
C LEU A 33 11.11 -8.18 -4.42
N TYR A 34 10.90 -9.30 -3.72
CA TYR A 34 10.44 -10.54 -4.33
C TYR A 34 9.07 -10.39 -4.97
N TYR A 35 8.13 -9.71 -4.31
CA TYR A 35 6.81 -9.46 -4.87
C TYR A 35 6.89 -8.70 -6.20
N PHE A 36 7.61 -7.57 -6.23
CA PHE A 36 7.77 -6.77 -7.45
C PHE A 36 8.61 -7.44 -8.55
N SER A 37 9.40 -8.46 -8.18
CA SER A 37 10.15 -9.29 -9.12
C SER A 37 9.35 -10.51 -9.64
N GLY A 38 8.04 -10.60 -9.34
CA GLY A 38 7.19 -11.70 -9.76
C GLY A 38 7.35 -12.99 -8.93
N ARG A 39 8.10 -12.92 -7.82
CA ARG A 39 8.38 -14.05 -6.93
C ARG A 39 7.40 -14.08 -5.75
N ALA A 40 6.11 -14.15 -6.06
CA ALA A 40 5.04 -14.04 -5.07
C ALA A 40 5.09 -15.13 -3.98
N GLN A 41 5.56 -16.34 -4.31
CA GLN A 41 5.66 -17.42 -3.33
C GLN A 41 6.71 -17.15 -2.28
N GLU A 42 7.88 -16.63 -2.67
CA GLU A 42 8.97 -16.29 -1.74
C GLU A 42 8.57 -15.08 -0.87
N CYS A 43 7.93 -14.09 -1.47
CA CYS A 43 7.35 -12.97 -0.71
C CYS A 43 6.40 -13.48 0.37
N ARG A 44 5.44 -14.32 0.00
CA ARG A 44 4.47 -14.92 0.91
C ARG A 44 5.13 -15.64 2.07
N ASN A 45 6.12 -16.49 1.78
CA ASN A 45 6.81 -17.30 2.79
C ASN A 45 7.50 -16.44 3.86
N ILE A 46 8.10 -15.31 3.45
CA ILE A 46 8.70 -14.37 4.40
C ILE A 46 7.61 -13.62 5.17
N ALA A 47 6.62 -13.06 4.48
CA ALA A 47 5.57 -12.28 5.11
C ALA A 47 4.81 -13.09 6.18
N GLU A 48 4.59 -14.38 5.95
CA GLU A 48 3.90 -15.27 6.89
C GLU A 48 4.57 -15.33 8.27
N LEU A 49 5.91 -15.18 8.34
CA LEU A 49 6.67 -15.20 9.59
C LEU A 49 6.36 -14.00 10.51
N TYR A 50 5.95 -12.87 9.93
CA TYR A 50 5.75 -11.60 10.63
C TYR A 50 4.29 -11.22 10.85
N LEU A 51 3.32 -12.08 10.47
CA LEU A 51 1.89 -11.80 10.63
C LEU A 51 1.46 -11.60 12.09
N GLN A 52 2.22 -12.12 13.05
CA GLN A 52 1.97 -12.00 14.48
C GLN A 52 3.12 -11.29 15.20
N ASP A 53 3.95 -10.54 14.48
CA ASP A 53 5.05 -9.81 15.09
C ASP A 53 4.56 -8.77 16.10
N LYS A 54 5.38 -8.48 17.11
CA LYS A 54 5.08 -7.48 18.13
C LYS A 54 5.24 -6.05 17.59
N ASP A 55 6.18 -5.87 16.63
CA ASP A 55 6.33 -4.59 15.94
C ASP A 55 5.17 -4.40 14.97
N LEU A 56 4.39 -3.35 15.23
CA LEU A 56 3.20 -3.04 14.46
C LEU A 56 3.52 -2.74 12.98
N CYS A 57 4.67 -2.10 12.71
CA CYS A 57 5.07 -1.76 11.35
C CYS A 57 5.48 -3.01 10.55
N LEU A 58 6.21 -3.94 11.16
CA LEU A 58 6.56 -5.23 10.55
C LEU A 58 5.29 -6.04 10.28
N ARG A 59 4.43 -6.16 11.28
CA ARG A 59 3.16 -6.88 11.19
C ARG A 59 2.24 -6.33 10.10
N LEU A 60 2.13 -5.00 9.98
CA LEU A 60 1.34 -4.34 8.96
C LEU A 60 1.88 -4.61 7.55
N SER A 61 3.20 -4.43 7.37
CA SER A 61 3.87 -4.71 6.10
C SER A 61 3.70 -6.17 5.69
N ALA A 62 3.85 -7.08 6.65
CA ALA A 62 3.65 -8.51 6.43
C ALA A 62 2.21 -8.82 6.00
N GLY A 63 1.20 -8.25 6.67
CA GLY A 63 -0.21 -8.43 6.32
C GLY A 63 -0.50 -8.00 4.89
N LEU A 64 0.04 -6.86 4.48
CA LEU A 64 -0.11 -6.33 3.13
C LEU A 64 0.54 -7.24 2.08
N LEU A 65 1.81 -7.57 2.26
CA LEU A 65 2.57 -8.42 1.33
C LEU A 65 1.98 -9.84 1.25
N TYR A 66 1.52 -10.39 2.37
CA TYR A 66 0.85 -11.68 2.41
C TYR A 66 -0.46 -11.66 1.62
N SER A 67 -1.29 -10.60 1.79
CA SER A 67 -2.52 -10.44 1.03
C SER A 67 -2.26 -10.40 -0.47
N PHE A 68 -1.32 -9.56 -0.89
CA PHE A 68 -1.00 -9.37 -2.31
C PHE A 68 -0.42 -10.63 -2.95
N SER A 69 0.51 -11.28 -2.27
CA SER A 69 1.11 -12.52 -2.74
C SER A 69 0.06 -13.62 -2.92
N ASN A 70 -0.87 -13.77 -1.97
CA ASN A 70 -1.93 -14.76 -2.10
C ASN A 70 -2.94 -14.44 -3.20
N LEU A 71 -3.22 -13.15 -3.47
CA LEU A 71 -4.02 -12.76 -4.64
C LEU A 71 -3.34 -13.19 -5.94
N THR A 72 -2.04 -12.86 -6.07
CA THR A 72 -1.23 -13.23 -7.24
C THR A 72 -1.18 -14.76 -7.44
N LEU A 73 -1.11 -15.51 -6.34
CA LEU A 73 -1.10 -16.99 -6.35
C LEU A 73 -2.50 -17.62 -6.49
N GLY A 74 -3.56 -16.82 -6.65
CA GLY A 74 -4.92 -17.31 -6.80
C GLY A 74 -5.54 -17.87 -5.51
N ASN A 75 -5.12 -17.37 -4.34
CA ASN A 75 -5.64 -17.80 -3.03
C ASN A 75 -6.39 -16.66 -2.29
N PRO A 76 -7.63 -16.34 -2.66
CA PRO A 76 -8.38 -15.22 -2.09
C PRO A 76 -8.74 -15.42 -0.61
N SER A 77 -8.85 -16.65 -0.12
CA SER A 77 -9.13 -16.91 1.30
C SER A 77 -7.96 -16.48 2.20
N ALA A 78 -6.73 -16.78 1.79
CA ALA A 78 -5.53 -16.35 2.50
C ALA A 78 -5.30 -14.83 2.37
N SER A 79 -5.67 -14.23 1.24
CA SER A 79 -5.65 -12.76 1.07
C SER A 79 -6.54 -12.06 2.08
N ARG A 80 -7.75 -12.58 2.31
CA ARG A 80 -8.67 -12.04 3.33
C ARG A 80 -8.09 -12.13 4.76
N MET A 81 -7.30 -13.14 5.05
CA MET A 81 -6.60 -13.26 6.34
C MET A 81 -5.59 -12.11 6.50
N GLY A 82 -4.79 -11.83 5.48
CA GLY A 82 -3.88 -10.68 5.50
C GLY A 82 -4.61 -9.35 5.67
N PHE A 83 -5.75 -9.16 4.98
CA PHE A 83 -6.57 -7.96 5.15
C PHE A 83 -7.10 -7.80 6.58
N ARG A 84 -7.58 -8.88 7.20
CA ARG A 84 -7.98 -8.85 8.61
C ARG A 84 -6.82 -8.47 9.54
N ASN A 85 -5.62 -8.92 9.22
CA ASN A 85 -4.43 -8.53 9.97
C ASN A 85 -4.14 -7.02 9.85
N ILE A 86 -4.34 -6.42 8.68
CA ILE A 86 -4.22 -4.95 8.47
C ILE A 86 -5.26 -4.20 9.33
N GLN A 87 -6.50 -4.67 9.34
CA GLN A 87 -7.56 -4.08 10.18
C GLN A 87 -7.24 -4.18 11.68
N GLU A 88 -6.69 -5.31 12.10
CA GLU A 88 -6.24 -5.48 13.49
C GLU A 88 -5.06 -4.56 13.83
N CYS A 89 -4.14 -4.34 12.89
CA CYS A 89 -3.05 -3.37 13.07
C CYS A 89 -3.59 -1.94 13.25
N LEU A 90 -4.61 -1.54 12.48
CA LEU A 90 -5.26 -0.24 12.65
C LEU A 90 -5.88 -0.11 14.05
N ARG A 91 -6.67 -1.09 14.46
CA ARG A 91 -7.28 -1.12 15.80
C ARG A 91 -6.23 -1.00 16.91
N LEU A 92 -5.13 -1.76 16.82
CA LEU A 92 -4.06 -1.72 17.80
C LEU A 92 -3.33 -0.36 17.81
N ALA A 93 -3.13 0.26 16.63
CA ALA A 93 -2.52 1.57 16.52
C ALA A 93 -3.37 2.64 17.23
N GLU A 94 -4.69 2.62 17.03
CA GLU A 94 -5.63 3.53 17.68
C GLU A 94 -5.67 3.32 19.18
N GLU A 95 -5.79 2.07 19.66
CA GLU A 95 -5.85 1.73 21.09
C GLU A 95 -4.58 2.09 21.86
N ASN A 96 -3.43 2.01 21.21
CA ASN A 96 -2.14 2.35 21.82
C ASN A 96 -1.71 3.81 21.57
N SER A 97 -2.58 4.64 21.02
CA SER A 97 -2.29 6.04 20.69
C SER A 97 -1.00 6.20 19.87
N ALA A 98 -0.86 5.35 18.84
CA ALA A 98 0.29 5.42 17.92
C ALA A 98 0.34 6.78 17.22
N SER A 99 1.49 7.12 16.61
CA SER A 99 1.62 8.38 15.87
C SER A 99 0.67 8.42 14.66
N GLU A 100 0.29 9.62 14.25
CA GLU A 100 -0.59 9.83 13.09
C GLU A 100 -0.03 9.20 11.81
N GLU A 101 1.31 9.16 11.65
CA GLU A 101 1.95 8.49 10.50
C GLU A 101 1.70 6.98 10.51
N VAL A 102 1.71 6.34 11.68
CA VAL A 102 1.45 4.89 11.81
C VAL A 102 -0.02 4.61 11.51
N ILE A 103 -0.94 5.40 12.09
CA ILE A 103 -2.37 5.27 11.84
C ILE A 103 -2.67 5.50 10.34
N ALA A 104 -2.13 6.57 9.76
CA ALA A 104 -2.27 6.88 8.34
C ALA A 104 -1.78 5.73 7.44
N SER A 105 -0.67 5.12 7.83
CA SER A 105 -0.11 3.96 7.12
C SER A 105 -1.04 2.74 7.18
N CYS A 106 -1.65 2.48 8.34
CA CYS A 106 -2.64 1.40 8.50
C CYS A 106 -3.89 1.66 7.64
N VAL A 107 -4.40 2.89 7.67
CA VAL A 107 -5.56 3.31 6.86
C VAL A 107 -5.26 3.15 5.37
N PHE A 108 -4.12 3.68 4.91
CA PHE A 108 -3.69 3.52 3.52
C PHE A 108 -3.59 2.05 3.09
N ALA A 109 -2.93 1.20 3.91
CA ALA A 109 -2.81 -0.22 3.63
C ALA A 109 -4.17 -0.92 3.54
N GLY A 110 -5.12 -0.54 4.40
CA GLY A 110 -6.51 -1.00 4.34
C GLY A 110 -7.16 -0.65 3.00
N TYR A 111 -7.10 0.60 2.60
CA TYR A 111 -7.67 1.04 1.31
C TYR A 111 -6.98 0.39 0.11
N LEU A 112 -5.67 0.26 0.12
CA LEU A 112 -4.96 -0.42 -0.95
C LEU A 112 -5.39 -1.88 -1.07
N ALA A 113 -5.53 -2.57 0.05
CA ALA A 113 -6.01 -3.96 0.07
C ALA A 113 -7.46 -4.07 -0.43
N THR A 114 -8.36 -3.13 -0.07
CA THR A 114 -9.75 -3.15 -0.58
C THR A 114 -9.80 -2.97 -2.10
N VAL A 115 -9.04 -2.05 -2.65
CA VAL A 115 -8.97 -1.84 -4.12
C VAL A 115 -8.48 -3.11 -4.82
N LEU A 116 -7.39 -3.70 -4.34
CA LEU A 116 -6.80 -4.88 -4.97
C LEU A 116 -7.64 -6.15 -4.81
N MET A 117 -8.43 -6.24 -3.76
CA MET A 117 -9.30 -7.40 -3.51
C MET A 117 -10.76 -7.17 -3.92
N HIS A 118 -11.07 -6.03 -4.52
CA HIS A 118 -12.43 -5.62 -4.85
C HIS A 118 -13.40 -5.75 -3.65
N LEU A 119 -12.94 -5.32 -2.47
CA LEU A 119 -13.73 -5.30 -1.24
C LEU A 119 -14.26 -3.88 -0.97
N PRO A 120 -15.39 -3.74 -0.29
CA PRO A 120 -15.83 -2.46 0.21
C PRO A 120 -14.86 -1.94 1.27
N ALA A 121 -14.72 -0.62 1.35
CA ALA A 121 -13.88 0.05 2.37
C ALA A 121 -14.62 0.25 3.71
N ASP A 122 -15.66 -0.52 3.96
CA ASP A 122 -16.50 -0.42 5.15
C ASP A 122 -15.67 -0.60 6.43
N GLY A 123 -15.87 0.31 7.36
CA GLY A 123 -15.16 0.30 8.65
C GLY A 123 -13.75 0.90 8.62
N LEU A 124 -13.28 1.40 7.48
CA LEU A 124 -12.05 2.19 7.42
C LEU A 124 -12.37 3.69 7.59
N PRO A 125 -11.55 4.43 8.35
CA PRO A 125 -11.66 5.89 8.42
C PRO A 125 -11.41 6.53 7.04
N PRO A 126 -11.94 7.75 6.77
CA PRO A 126 -11.78 8.38 5.46
C PRO A 126 -10.32 8.65 5.10
N LEU A 127 -9.80 8.01 4.07
CA LEU A 127 -8.38 8.11 3.64
C LEU A 127 -7.92 9.58 3.42
N LYS A 128 -8.83 10.45 2.95
CA LYS A 128 -8.52 11.86 2.70
C LYS A 128 -8.01 12.61 3.93
N ASP A 129 -8.46 12.22 5.13
CA ASP A 129 -8.11 12.88 6.39
C ASP A 129 -6.69 12.53 6.83
N PHE A 130 -6.12 11.46 6.28
CA PHE A 130 -4.78 10.96 6.60
C PHE A 130 -3.71 11.33 5.57
N LEU A 131 -4.08 11.93 4.45
CA LEU A 131 -3.12 12.33 3.41
C LEU A 131 -1.94 13.17 3.91
N PRO A 132 -2.12 14.14 4.85
CA PRO A 132 -1.01 14.96 5.35
C PRO A 132 0.07 14.16 6.07
N TYR A 133 -0.28 13.03 6.67
CA TYR A 133 0.61 12.20 7.49
C TYR A 133 1.33 11.10 6.68
N LEU A 134 0.95 10.92 5.41
CA LEU A 134 1.59 9.93 4.54
C LEU A 134 2.85 10.51 3.89
N PRO A 135 3.94 9.72 3.74
CA PRO A 135 5.09 10.10 2.91
C PRO A 135 4.67 10.47 1.49
N ALA A 136 5.41 11.38 0.85
CA ALA A 136 5.02 11.96 -0.46
C ALA A 136 4.70 10.90 -1.53
N GLY A 137 5.53 9.86 -1.66
CA GLY A 137 5.30 8.78 -2.63
C GLY A 137 4.03 7.96 -2.32
N ILE A 138 3.79 7.64 -1.05
CA ILE A 138 2.58 6.91 -0.62
C ILE A 138 1.35 7.82 -0.75
N ARG A 139 1.49 9.11 -0.49
CA ARG A 139 0.41 10.10 -0.68
C ARG A 139 -0.09 10.13 -2.13
N ALA A 140 0.82 10.07 -3.10
CA ALA A 140 0.45 9.98 -4.51
C ALA A 140 -0.40 8.72 -4.80
N TYR A 141 -0.03 7.58 -4.25
CA TYR A 141 -0.83 6.36 -4.33
C TYR A 141 -2.20 6.48 -3.63
N ALA A 142 -2.23 7.10 -2.46
CA ALA A 142 -3.49 7.34 -1.74
C ALA A 142 -4.45 8.23 -2.56
N ILE A 143 -3.93 9.26 -3.22
CA ILE A 143 -4.72 10.13 -4.10
C ILE A 143 -5.22 9.34 -5.32
N TYR A 144 -4.39 8.46 -5.91
CA TYR A 144 -4.85 7.55 -6.96
C TYR A 144 -6.04 6.69 -6.50
N ILE A 145 -5.97 6.09 -5.30
CA ILE A 145 -7.08 5.30 -4.74
C ILE A 145 -8.35 6.15 -4.63
N LEU A 146 -8.24 7.40 -4.16
CA LEU A 146 -9.37 8.31 -4.08
C LEU A 146 -9.92 8.68 -5.45
N ALA A 147 -9.05 8.90 -6.44
CA ALA A 147 -9.45 9.18 -7.82
C ALA A 147 -10.16 7.98 -8.47
N HIS A 148 -9.64 6.78 -8.27
CA HIS A 148 -10.25 5.55 -8.74
C HIS A 148 -11.64 5.33 -8.13
N ASN A 149 -11.78 5.55 -6.81
CA ASN A 149 -13.08 5.45 -6.15
C ASN A 149 -14.07 6.51 -6.66
N ALA A 150 -13.62 7.75 -6.90
CA ALA A 150 -14.45 8.79 -7.49
C ALA A 150 -14.90 8.39 -8.90
N TYR A 151 -14.01 7.81 -9.72
CA TYR A 151 -14.36 7.29 -11.04
C TYR A 151 -15.44 6.20 -10.97
N LEU A 152 -15.29 5.22 -10.06
CA LEU A 152 -16.28 4.15 -9.88
C LEU A 152 -17.64 4.66 -9.42
N ASN A 153 -17.69 5.81 -8.77
CA ASN A 153 -18.91 6.49 -8.36
C ASN A 153 -19.45 7.49 -9.42
N GLU A 154 -18.89 7.46 -10.64
CA GLU A 154 -19.27 8.37 -11.74
C GLU A 154 -18.97 9.86 -11.46
N GLU A 155 -18.14 10.18 -10.45
CA GLU A 155 -17.70 11.52 -10.08
C GLU A 155 -16.47 11.94 -10.94
N TYR A 156 -16.60 11.96 -12.25
CA TYR A 156 -15.48 12.07 -13.20
C TYR A 156 -14.66 13.37 -13.04
N GLU A 157 -15.33 14.51 -12.83
CA GLU A 157 -14.64 15.80 -12.62
C GLU A 157 -13.77 15.76 -11.36
N ARG A 158 -14.28 15.15 -10.30
CA ARG A 158 -13.55 14.97 -9.06
C ARG A 158 -12.37 14.03 -9.24
N ALA A 159 -12.54 12.92 -9.96
CA ALA A 159 -11.46 11.98 -10.28
C ALA A 159 -10.33 12.67 -11.06
N LEU A 160 -10.67 13.44 -12.09
CA LEU A 160 -9.70 14.22 -12.87
C LEU A 160 -8.97 15.27 -12.02
N GLY A 161 -9.68 16.01 -11.16
CA GLY A 161 -9.08 16.98 -10.25
C GLY A 161 -8.08 16.35 -9.28
N LEU A 162 -8.40 15.18 -8.74
CA LEU A 162 -7.49 14.40 -7.90
C LEU A 162 -6.24 13.97 -8.67
N CYS A 163 -6.39 13.43 -9.89
CA CYS A 163 -5.24 13.07 -10.74
C CYS A 163 -4.34 14.27 -11.03
N GLN A 164 -4.92 15.43 -11.38
CA GLN A 164 -4.16 16.66 -11.64
C GLN A 164 -3.36 17.13 -10.42
N SER A 165 -3.92 17.01 -9.21
CA SER A 165 -3.22 17.39 -7.98
C SER A 165 -1.96 16.55 -7.74
N VAL A 166 -1.96 15.29 -8.16
CA VAL A 166 -0.80 14.41 -8.04
C VAL A 166 0.31 14.81 -9.00
N PHE A 167 0.00 15.21 -10.23
CA PHE A 167 1.02 15.67 -11.19
C PHE A 167 1.87 16.82 -10.65
N LEU A 168 1.27 17.71 -9.85
CA LEU A 168 1.98 18.80 -9.21
C LEU A 168 2.90 18.36 -8.05
N MET A 169 2.66 17.17 -7.51
CA MET A 169 3.44 16.60 -6.40
C MET A 169 4.55 15.65 -6.88
N LEU A 170 4.48 15.20 -8.14
CA LEU A 170 5.30 14.10 -8.66
C LEU A 170 6.64 14.53 -9.24
N ASP A 171 7.13 15.73 -8.95
CA ASP A 171 8.46 16.14 -9.37
C ASP A 171 9.51 15.19 -8.73
N GLY A 172 9.81 14.09 -9.44
CA GLY A 172 10.74 13.05 -9.03
C GLY A 172 10.16 11.72 -8.53
N CYS A 173 8.83 11.49 -8.57
CA CYS A 173 8.19 10.27 -8.09
C CYS A 173 7.74 9.33 -9.23
N TYR A 174 7.98 8.11 -9.01
CA TYR A 174 7.54 6.78 -9.51
C TYR A 174 6.82 6.62 -10.86
N PRO A 175 7.41 5.82 -11.79
CA PRO A 175 6.77 5.43 -13.04
C PRO A 175 5.42 4.72 -12.86
N ILE A 176 5.30 3.81 -11.89
CA ILE A 176 4.11 2.97 -11.70
C ILE A 176 2.89 3.78 -11.25
N ALA A 177 3.06 4.72 -10.32
CA ALA A 177 1.96 5.59 -9.90
C ALA A 177 1.45 6.46 -11.05
N MET A 178 2.35 6.87 -11.95
CA MET A 178 1.99 7.62 -13.15
C MET A 178 1.14 6.80 -14.11
N GLU A 179 1.49 5.54 -14.35
CA GLU A 179 0.71 4.65 -15.23
C GLU A 179 -0.73 4.49 -14.74
N TYR A 180 -0.92 4.26 -13.45
CA TYR A 180 -2.25 4.14 -12.86
C TYR A 180 -3.06 5.44 -12.97
N LEU A 181 -2.43 6.60 -12.74
CA LEU A 181 -3.08 7.90 -12.90
C LEU A 181 -3.48 8.16 -14.34
N TYR A 182 -2.63 7.85 -15.31
CA TYR A 182 -2.98 7.95 -16.73
C TYR A 182 -4.15 7.04 -17.08
N CYS A 183 -4.23 5.82 -16.54
CA CYS A 183 -5.38 4.95 -16.74
C CYS A 183 -6.68 5.59 -16.26
N VAL A 184 -6.70 6.17 -15.06
CA VAL A 184 -7.90 6.85 -14.54
C VAL A 184 -8.28 8.05 -15.42
N ILE A 185 -7.31 8.87 -15.83
CA ILE A 185 -7.55 10.01 -16.72
C ILE A 185 -8.18 9.56 -18.04
N ILE A 186 -7.59 8.54 -18.68
CA ILE A 186 -8.10 8.00 -19.94
C ILE A 186 -9.53 7.46 -19.77
N MET A 187 -9.79 6.75 -18.67
CA MET A 187 -11.14 6.22 -18.39
C MET A 187 -12.17 7.33 -18.14
N CYS A 188 -11.79 8.46 -17.54
CA CYS A 188 -12.68 9.59 -17.32
C CYS A 188 -12.99 10.40 -18.59
N LEU A 189 -12.11 10.31 -19.61
CA LEU A 189 -12.26 11.09 -20.85
C LEU A 189 -12.98 10.31 -21.96
N ASN A 190 -13.24 9.03 -21.80
CA ASN A 190 -13.99 8.17 -22.73
C ASN A 190 -15.42 7.95 -22.25
#